data_e5644ffa370639a88f833c72e441d909
#
_entry.id   e5644ffa370639a88f833c72e441d909
#
_cell.length_a   1.000
_cell.length_b   1.000
_cell.length_c   1.000
_cell.angle_alpha   90.00
_cell.angle_beta   90.00
_cell.angle_gamma   90.00
#
_symmetry.space_group_name_H-M   'P 1'
#
loop_
_entity.id
_entity.type
_entity.pdbx_description
1 polymer ?
#
loop_
_entity_poly.entity_id
_entity_poly.type
_entity_poly.pdbx_seq_one_letter_code
_entity_poly.pdbx_strand_id
1 'polypeptide(L)'
;NRNHPVLDFVYNRRTRETADIVPREGIAWKPLGIGLRERTPNRYDLAAWIASRSIPDMRPNLAPVLRELAARHGIDLMFDSWGLNLSDQYWFKPVDIDVDWHDVNYFENGYEEALGETLLGGSAPAGTSTARITHSPDTATPGMLSKTWIHRDGTNLLVKSGTGNENRE
;
A
#
# COMPACT_ATOMS: atom_id res chain seq x y z
N ASN A 1 -3.07 3.08 13.63
CA ASN A 1 -3.34 1.65 13.73
C ASN A 1 -4.83 1.44 13.96
N ARG A 2 -5.54 0.82 13.00
CA ARG A 2 -7.00 0.76 12.98
C ARG A 2 -7.61 2.16 13.21
N ASN A 3 -8.54 2.31 14.14
CA ASN A 3 -9.15 3.60 14.51
C ASN A 3 -8.33 4.41 15.54
N HIS A 4 -7.14 3.94 15.92
CA HIS A 4 -6.26 4.67 16.83
C HIS A 4 -5.24 5.50 16.03
N PRO A 5 -5.39 6.85 15.95
CA PRO A 5 -4.45 7.69 15.25
C PRO A 5 -3.08 7.63 15.92
N VAL A 6 -2.03 7.45 15.14
CA VAL A 6 -0.65 7.33 15.61
C VAL A 6 0.07 8.67 15.52
N LEU A 7 -0.06 9.31 14.39
CA LEU A 7 0.48 10.64 14.11
C LEU A 7 -0.31 11.28 12.97
N ASP A 8 -0.28 12.60 12.94
CA ASP A 8 -0.77 13.37 11.80
C ASP A 8 0.43 13.91 11.03
N PHE A 9 0.28 14.09 9.74
CA PHE A 9 1.30 14.69 8.89
C PHE A 9 0.71 15.22 7.59
N VAL A 10 1.43 16.13 6.96
CA VAL A 10 1.17 16.57 5.60
C VAL A 10 2.12 15.84 4.66
N TYR A 11 1.59 15.28 3.57
CA TYR A 11 2.39 14.67 2.51
C TYR A 11 2.19 15.40 1.20
N ASN A 12 3.27 15.92 0.65
CA ASN A 12 3.26 16.53 -0.67
C ASN A 12 3.53 15.47 -1.74
N ARG A 13 2.50 15.06 -2.47
CA ARG A 13 2.60 14.03 -3.52
C ARG A 13 3.58 14.42 -4.65
N ARG A 14 3.76 15.71 -4.93
CA ARG A 14 4.64 16.18 -6.00
C ARG A 14 6.11 16.12 -5.60
N THR A 15 6.46 16.61 -4.39
CA THR A 15 7.84 16.61 -3.88
C THR A 15 8.19 15.33 -3.12
N ARG A 16 7.18 14.51 -2.74
CA ARG A 16 7.29 13.32 -1.88
C ARG A 16 7.85 13.62 -0.49
N GLU A 17 7.62 14.81 -0.01
CA GLU A 17 8.08 15.27 1.30
C GLU A 17 6.97 15.20 2.33
N THR A 18 7.39 14.91 3.56
CA THR A 18 6.53 14.96 4.74
C THR A 18 6.80 16.23 5.54
N ALA A 19 5.74 16.85 6.03
CA ALA A 19 5.77 18.05 6.87
C ALA A 19 4.76 17.93 8.01
N ASP A 20 4.80 18.87 8.95
CA ASP A 20 3.82 19.03 10.03
C ASP A 20 3.52 17.73 10.78
N ILE A 21 4.60 17.00 11.13
CA ILE A 21 4.49 15.71 11.82
C ILE A 21 4.12 15.94 13.27
N VAL A 22 2.92 15.53 13.66
CA VAL A 22 2.39 15.66 15.03
C VAL A 22 2.08 14.28 15.59
N PRO A 23 2.94 13.73 16.47
CA PRO A 23 2.64 12.47 17.15
C PRO A 23 1.43 12.63 18.08
N ARG A 24 0.59 11.60 18.12
CA ARG A 24 -0.48 11.54 19.11
C ARG A 24 0.06 11.04 20.45
N GLU A 25 -0.46 11.56 21.56
CA GLU A 25 -0.06 11.15 22.90
C GLU A 25 -0.64 9.78 23.28
N GLY A 26 0.05 9.07 24.18
CA GLY A 26 -0.45 7.82 24.77
C GLY A 26 -0.44 6.61 23.83
N ILE A 27 0.28 6.65 22.69
CA ILE A 27 0.23 5.58 21.70
C ILE A 27 1.20 4.45 22.04
N ALA A 28 0.64 3.28 22.29
CA ALA A 28 1.38 2.04 22.48
C ALA A 28 1.90 1.42 21.16
N TRP A 29 1.32 1.79 20.03
CA TRP A 29 1.53 1.13 18.73
C TRP A 29 2.16 2.10 17.72
N LYS A 30 3.47 2.08 17.62
CA LYS A 30 4.20 2.81 16.57
C LYS A 30 4.61 1.84 15.48
N PRO A 31 4.57 2.24 14.19
CA PRO A 31 5.11 1.43 13.11
C PRO A 31 6.59 1.16 13.31
N LEU A 32 7.03 -0.06 12.97
CA LEU A 32 8.45 -0.39 12.96
C LEU A 32 9.20 0.52 11.98
N GLY A 33 10.35 1.05 12.40
CA GLY A 33 11.16 1.95 11.58
C GLY A 33 10.86 3.44 11.78
N ILE A 34 9.77 3.81 12.45
CA ILE A 34 9.53 5.22 12.83
C ILE A 34 10.06 5.42 14.26
N GLY A 35 11.19 6.10 14.38
CA GLY A 35 11.87 6.59 15.58
C GLY A 35 11.32 6.19 16.95
N LEU A 36 11.59 4.98 17.40
CA LEU A 36 11.10 4.47 18.71
C LEU A 36 11.78 5.16 19.89
N ARG A 37 12.92 5.84 19.66
CA ARG A 37 13.77 6.42 20.70
C ARG A 37 13.55 7.92 20.93
N GLU A 38 12.94 8.61 19.97
CA GLU A 38 12.71 10.05 20.03
C GLU A 38 11.24 10.38 20.21
N ARG A 39 10.94 11.47 20.93
CA ARG A 39 9.58 11.95 21.17
C ARG A 39 8.86 12.36 19.87
N THR A 40 9.62 12.79 18.86
CA THR A 40 9.09 13.22 17.57
C THR A 40 9.69 12.35 16.47
N PRO A 41 8.87 11.67 15.64
CA PRO A 41 9.37 10.95 14.48
C PRO A 41 10.13 11.89 13.55
N ASN A 42 11.31 11.48 13.12
CA ASN A 42 12.07 12.22 12.13
C ASN A 42 11.32 12.13 10.78
N ARG A 43 11.28 13.26 10.04
CA ARG A 43 10.68 13.31 8.69
C ARG A 43 11.26 12.28 7.73
N TYR A 44 12.54 11.95 7.86
CA TYR A 44 13.22 10.95 7.03
C TYR A 44 12.75 9.53 7.36
N ASP A 45 12.56 9.21 8.63
CA ASP A 45 12.03 7.91 9.05
C ASP A 45 10.60 7.70 8.57
N LEU A 46 9.76 8.74 8.67
CA LEU A 46 8.40 8.69 8.16
C LEU A 46 8.36 8.55 6.64
N ALA A 47 9.16 9.33 5.92
CA ALA A 47 9.26 9.23 4.46
C ALA A 47 9.76 7.85 4.01
N ALA A 48 10.77 7.29 4.68
CA ALA A 48 11.29 5.95 4.42
C ALA A 48 10.24 4.87 4.71
N TRP A 49 9.50 5.00 5.80
CA TRP A 49 8.43 4.09 6.15
C TRP A 49 7.29 4.13 5.11
N ILE A 50 6.87 5.32 4.68
CA ILE A 50 5.88 5.50 3.62
C ILE A 50 6.38 4.82 2.33
N ALA A 51 7.61 5.10 1.92
CA ALA A 51 8.20 4.52 0.71
C ALA A 51 8.30 2.99 0.80
N SER A 52 8.61 2.44 1.99
CA SER A 52 8.70 0.99 2.20
C SER A 52 7.38 0.26 2.05
N ARG A 53 6.25 0.96 2.06
CA ARG A 53 4.90 0.38 1.88
C ARG A 53 4.42 0.42 0.43
N SER A 54 5.08 1.18 -0.43
CA SER A 54 4.65 1.32 -1.82
C SER A 54 5.23 0.24 -2.74
N ILE A 55 4.60 0.07 -3.89
CA ILE A 55 5.16 -0.71 -4.99
C ILE A 55 6.38 0.04 -5.52
N PRO A 56 7.58 -0.59 -5.59
CA PRO A 56 8.72 0.02 -6.24
C PRO A 56 8.46 0.32 -7.71
N ASP A 57 8.80 1.52 -8.18
CA ASP A 57 8.55 1.96 -9.57
C ASP A 57 9.19 1.01 -10.63
N MET A 58 10.24 0.29 -10.25
CA MET A 58 10.94 -0.69 -11.10
C MET A 58 10.31 -2.08 -11.10
N ARG A 59 9.19 -2.30 -10.39
CA ARG A 59 8.52 -3.61 -10.41
C ARG A 59 8.07 -3.95 -11.83
N PRO A 60 8.31 -5.17 -12.33
CA PRO A 60 7.80 -5.62 -13.62
C PRO A 60 6.30 -5.39 -13.75
N ASN A 61 5.86 -5.03 -14.94
CA ASN A 61 4.47 -4.80 -15.32
C ASN A 61 3.77 -3.59 -14.62
N LEU A 62 4.46 -2.81 -13.80
CA LEU A 62 3.86 -1.65 -13.15
C LEU A 62 3.66 -0.47 -14.11
N ALA A 63 4.58 -0.23 -15.03
CA ALA A 63 4.54 0.95 -15.91
C ALA A 63 3.26 1.07 -16.77
N PRO A 64 2.67 -0.01 -17.33
CA PRO A 64 1.36 0.04 -17.98
C PRO A 64 0.23 0.46 -17.02
N VAL A 65 0.22 -0.07 -15.80
CA VAL A 65 -0.77 0.25 -14.76
C VAL A 65 -0.71 1.74 -14.40
N LEU A 66 0.48 2.27 -14.16
CA LEU A 66 0.66 3.69 -13.82
C LEU A 66 0.12 4.60 -14.94
N ARG A 67 0.36 4.24 -16.22
CA ARG A 67 -0.16 5.02 -17.35
C ARG A 67 -1.69 4.98 -17.42
N GLU A 68 -2.29 3.83 -17.22
CA GLU A 68 -3.76 3.65 -17.25
C GLU A 68 -4.43 4.47 -16.14
N LEU A 69 -3.82 4.52 -14.96
CA LEU A 69 -4.35 5.23 -13.79
C LEU A 69 -3.93 6.70 -13.72
N ALA A 70 -3.20 7.21 -14.72
CA ALA A 70 -2.60 8.54 -14.70
C ALA A 70 -1.75 8.81 -13.44
N ALA A 71 -1.24 7.75 -12.81
CA ALA A 71 -0.33 7.81 -11.68
C ALA A 71 1.12 7.92 -12.17
N ARG A 72 1.97 8.58 -11.41
CA ARG A 72 3.39 8.75 -11.78
C ARG A 72 4.27 7.67 -11.17
N HIS A 73 3.91 7.20 -9.99
CA HIS A 73 4.71 6.32 -9.14
C HIS A 73 3.85 5.33 -8.39
N GLY A 74 4.43 4.20 -7.99
CA GLY A 74 3.75 3.22 -7.16
C GLY A 74 3.24 3.79 -5.82
N ILE A 75 3.93 4.78 -5.29
CA ILE A 75 3.50 5.50 -4.07
C ILE A 75 2.19 6.27 -4.26
N ASP A 76 1.88 6.74 -5.47
CA ASP A 76 0.62 7.41 -5.75
C ASP A 76 -0.55 6.43 -5.60
N LEU A 77 -0.38 5.19 -6.14
CA LEU A 77 -1.38 4.12 -6.00
C LEU A 77 -1.62 3.74 -4.55
N MET A 78 -0.55 3.68 -3.76
CA MET A 78 -0.64 3.40 -2.33
C MET A 78 -1.46 4.49 -1.60
N PHE A 79 -1.25 5.76 -1.90
CA PHE A 79 -2.05 6.83 -1.30
C PHE A 79 -3.50 6.86 -1.79
N ASP A 80 -3.76 6.46 -3.03
CA ASP A 80 -5.13 6.38 -3.58
C ASP A 80 -5.94 5.26 -2.93
N SER A 81 -5.26 4.21 -2.44
CA SER A 81 -5.84 3.13 -1.63
C SER A 81 -5.67 3.34 -0.11
N TRP A 82 -5.32 4.54 0.31
CA TRP A 82 -5.07 4.91 1.73
C TRP A 82 -4.01 4.06 2.43
N GLY A 83 -3.11 3.45 1.67
CA GLY A 83 -2.07 2.56 2.19
C GLY A 83 -2.58 1.29 2.87
N LEU A 84 -3.83 0.92 2.61
CA LEU A 84 -4.42 -0.31 3.13
C LEU A 84 -3.72 -1.53 2.52
N ASN A 85 -3.41 -2.51 3.36
CA ASN A 85 -2.82 -3.79 2.94
C ASN A 85 -3.21 -4.92 3.89
N LEU A 86 -2.74 -6.13 3.61
CA LEU A 86 -2.97 -7.32 4.43
C LEU A 86 -1.76 -7.73 5.29
N SER A 87 -0.70 -6.91 5.30
CA SER A 87 0.51 -7.19 6.08
C SER A 87 0.47 -6.61 7.48
N ASP A 88 -0.28 -5.52 7.66
CA ASP A 88 -0.45 -4.83 8.94
C ASP A 88 -1.77 -4.04 8.99
N GLN A 89 -1.97 -3.27 10.05
CA GLN A 89 -3.21 -2.53 10.31
C GLN A 89 -2.99 -1.01 10.34
N TYR A 90 -1.93 -0.52 9.67
CA TYR A 90 -1.69 0.90 9.49
C TYR A 90 -2.27 1.37 8.16
N TRP A 91 -2.83 2.57 8.16
CA TRP A 91 -3.40 3.20 6.99
C TRP A 91 -3.35 4.72 7.09
N PHE A 92 -3.59 5.40 5.98
CA PHE A 92 -3.61 6.86 5.90
C PHE A 92 -5.04 7.34 5.77
N LYS A 93 -5.65 7.75 6.89
CA LYS A 93 -6.98 8.34 6.87
C LYS A 93 -6.87 9.80 6.42
N PRO A 94 -7.52 10.22 5.30
CA PRO A 94 -7.65 11.62 4.96
C PRO A 94 -8.43 12.36 6.07
N VAL A 95 -8.01 13.58 6.41
CA VAL A 95 -8.60 14.32 7.55
C VAL A 95 -10.03 14.78 7.30
N ASP A 96 -10.42 14.89 6.04
CA ASP A 96 -11.72 15.38 5.57
C ASP A 96 -12.73 14.26 5.30
N ILE A 97 -12.35 12.99 5.51
CA ILE A 97 -13.21 11.84 5.27
C ILE A 97 -13.58 11.17 6.60
N ASP A 98 -14.88 11.06 6.83
CA ASP A 98 -15.42 10.38 8.01
C ASP A 98 -15.71 8.89 7.68
N VAL A 99 -14.69 8.04 7.89
CA VAL A 99 -14.77 6.59 7.75
C VAL A 99 -14.01 5.90 8.86
N ASP A 100 -14.42 4.70 9.20
CA ASP A 100 -13.78 3.86 10.20
C ASP A 100 -12.95 2.74 9.57
N TRP A 101 -12.01 2.20 10.34
CA TRP A 101 -11.22 1.04 9.93
C TRP A 101 -12.09 -0.14 9.47
N HIS A 102 -13.20 -0.40 10.18
CA HIS A 102 -14.10 -1.51 9.86
C HIS A 102 -14.77 -1.35 8.49
N ASP A 103 -14.94 -0.12 8.02
CA ASP A 103 -15.59 0.15 6.74
C ASP A 103 -14.66 -0.12 5.52
N VAL A 104 -13.34 -0.07 5.73
CA VAL A 104 -12.39 0.02 4.62
C VAL A 104 -11.31 -1.06 4.60
N ASN A 105 -11.08 -1.77 5.70
CA ASN A 105 -9.98 -2.75 5.78
C ASN A 105 -10.23 -4.01 4.95
N TYR A 106 -9.16 -4.60 4.40
CA TYR A 106 -9.24 -5.81 3.58
C TYR A 106 -9.30 -7.12 4.39
N PHE A 107 -9.24 -7.08 5.71
CA PHE A 107 -9.39 -8.27 6.55
C PHE A 107 -10.86 -8.65 6.73
N GLU A 108 -11.74 -7.66 6.79
CA GLU A 108 -13.18 -7.81 7.03
C GLU A 108 -14.00 -7.56 5.77
N ASN A 109 -13.48 -6.73 4.86
CA ASN A 109 -14.11 -6.38 3.59
C ASN A 109 -13.38 -7.09 2.44
N GLY A 110 -14.08 -7.39 1.39
CA GLY A 110 -13.48 -7.94 0.18
C GLY A 110 -12.53 -6.96 -0.50
N TYR A 111 -11.72 -7.46 -1.42
CA TYR A 111 -10.83 -6.67 -2.25
C TYR A 111 -10.78 -7.21 -3.69
N GLU A 112 -10.22 -6.41 -4.60
CA GLU A 112 -10.09 -6.76 -6.01
C GLU A 112 -8.72 -7.33 -6.32
N GLU A 113 -8.68 -8.47 -7.00
CA GLU A 113 -7.45 -9.17 -7.39
C GLU A 113 -6.88 -8.69 -8.74
N ALA A 114 -7.65 -7.90 -9.50
CA ALA A 114 -7.31 -7.52 -10.88
C ALA A 114 -5.94 -6.82 -11.02
N LEU A 115 -5.54 -5.99 -10.05
CA LEU A 115 -4.22 -5.36 -10.06
C LEU A 115 -3.11 -6.41 -9.94
N GLY A 116 -3.26 -7.34 -9.01
CA GLY A 116 -2.28 -8.38 -8.78
C GLY A 116 -2.12 -9.29 -10.01
N GLU A 117 -3.20 -9.69 -10.65
CA GLU A 117 -3.18 -10.47 -11.89
C GLU A 117 -2.41 -9.74 -12.98
N THR A 118 -2.66 -8.43 -13.16
CA THR A 118 -1.93 -7.59 -14.11
C THR A 118 -0.44 -7.54 -13.78
N LEU A 119 -0.07 -7.35 -12.51
CA LEU A 119 1.32 -7.28 -12.06
C LEU A 119 2.06 -8.62 -12.20
N LEU A 120 1.36 -9.76 -12.14
CA LEU A 120 1.94 -11.08 -12.40
C LEU A 120 2.16 -11.36 -13.90
N GLY A 121 1.75 -10.48 -14.79
CA GLY A 121 1.90 -10.62 -16.23
C GLY A 121 0.64 -11.11 -16.94
N GLY A 122 -0.49 -11.13 -16.24
CA GLY A 122 -1.82 -11.29 -16.83
C GLY A 122 -2.26 -10.01 -17.54
N SER A 123 -3.19 -10.14 -18.48
CA SER A 123 -3.92 -8.99 -18.99
C SER A 123 -5.00 -8.63 -17.99
N ALA A 124 -5.20 -7.33 -17.75
CA ALA A 124 -6.33 -6.89 -16.93
C ALA A 124 -7.63 -7.42 -17.53
N PRO A 125 -8.56 -7.95 -16.72
CA PRO A 125 -9.84 -8.41 -17.23
C PRO A 125 -10.56 -7.30 -18.01
N ALA A 126 -11.23 -7.66 -19.10
CA ALA A 126 -12.02 -6.70 -19.88
C ALA A 126 -13.05 -6.00 -18.97
N GLY A 127 -13.09 -4.66 -19.01
CA GLY A 127 -13.97 -3.87 -18.14
C GLY A 127 -13.40 -3.57 -16.77
N THR A 128 -12.09 -3.80 -16.52
CA THR A 128 -11.42 -3.35 -15.30
C THR A 128 -11.50 -1.83 -15.21
N SER A 129 -12.08 -1.31 -14.12
CA SER A 129 -12.14 0.13 -13.84
C SER A 129 -11.01 0.56 -12.91
N THR A 130 -10.69 1.85 -12.94
CA THR A 130 -9.75 2.47 -11.98
C THR A 130 -10.11 2.12 -10.54
N ALA A 131 -11.40 2.15 -10.19
CA ALA A 131 -11.88 1.82 -8.84
C ALA A 131 -11.51 0.38 -8.43
N ARG A 132 -11.57 -0.59 -9.34
CA ARG A 132 -11.18 -1.97 -9.07
C ARG A 132 -9.68 -2.13 -8.83
N ILE A 133 -8.86 -1.38 -9.56
CA ILE A 133 -7.41 -1.43 -9.41
C ILE A 133 -6.97 -0.77 -8.09
N THR A 134 -7.59 0.33 -7.70
CA THR A 134 -7.26 1.03 -6.45
C THR A 134 -7.80 0.34 -5.20
N HIS A 135 -8.88 -0.45 -5.33
CA HIS A 135 -9.42 -1.25 -4.22
C HIS A 135 -8.71 -2.60 -4.09
N SER A 136 -7.38 -2.57 -4.03
CA SER A 136 -6.56 -3.77 -3.95
C SER A 136 -5.43 -3.61 -2.92
N PRO A 137 -5.17 -4.62 -2.07
CA PRO A 137 -4.04 -4.61 -1.14
C PRO A 137 -2.69 -4.58 -1.87
N ASP A 138 -2.67 -4.91 -3.16
CA ASP A 138 -1.44 -4.93 -3.97
C ASP A 138 -0.87 -3.53 -4.20
N THR A 139 -1.68 -2.47 -4.14
CA THR A 139 -1.24 -1.08 -4.21
C THR A 139 -0.24 -0.71 -3.10
N ALA A 140 -0.34 -1.36 -1.95
CA ALA A 140 0.51 -1.16 -0.78
C ALA A 140 1.31 -2.44 -0.41
N THR A 141 1.62 -3.28 -1.40
CA THR A 141 2.42 -4.51 -1.21
C THR A 141 3.85 -4.31 -1.72
N PRO A 142 4.83 -4.08 -0.83
CA PRO A 142 6.19 -3.70 -1.21
C PRO A 142 7.00 -4.84 -1.83
N GLY A 143 8.14 -4.49 -2.45
CA GLY A 143 9.16 -5.41 -2.97
C GLY A 143 9.17 -5.55 -4.48
N MET A 144 10.33 -5.92 -5.02
CA MET A 144 10.64 -5.93 -6.46
C MET A 144 10.01 -7.09 -7.22
N LEU A 145 9.89 -8.26 -6.60
CA LEU A 145 9.28 -9.43 -7.26
C LEU A 145 7.79 -9.23 -7.41
N SER A 146 7.26 -9.59 -8.57
CA SER A 146 5.81 -9.59 -8.81
C SER A 146 5.13 -10.53 -7.83
N LYS A 147 4.10 -10.03 -7.19
CA LYS A 147 3.31 -10.75 -6.20
C LYS A 147 1.90 -10.16 -6.13
N THR A 148 0.96 -10.96 -5.67
CA THR A 148 -0.43 -10.56 -5.48
C THR A 148 -1.03 -11.24 -4.27
N TRP A 149 -1.98 -10.57 -3.66
CA TRP A 149 -2.88 -11.16 -2.70
C TRP A 149 -4.06 -11.82 -3.42
N ILE A 150 -4.38 -13.03 -3.02
CA ILE A 150 -5.56 -13.76 -3.48
C ILE A 150 -6.36 -14.26 -2.29
N HIS A 151 -7.66 -14.36 -2.45
CA HIS A 151 -8.56 -14.93 -1.42
C HIS A 151 -9.07 -16.29 -1.87
N ARG A 152 -8.77 -17.34 -1.08
CA ARG A 152 -9.22 -18.71 -1.36
C ARG A 152 -9.64 -19.37 -0.06
N ASP A 153 -10.82 -19.96 -0.06
CA ASP A 153 -11.36 -20.75 1.07
C ASP A 153 -11.30 -20.00 2.41
N GLY A 154 -11.67 -18.72 2.42
CA GLY A 154 -11.65 -17.88 3.62
C GLY A 154 -10.25 -17.45 4.07
N THR A 155 -9.22 -17.67 3.26
CA THR A 155 -7.82 -17.36 3.60
C THR A 155 -7.21 -16.39 2.59
N ASN A 156 -6.50 -15.38 3.10
CA ASN A 156 -5.71 -14.46 2.28
C ASN A 156 -4.30 -15.05 2.07
N LEU A 157 -3.93 -15.26 0.83
CA LEU A 157 -2.65 -15.86 0.42
C LEU A 157 -1.83 -14.84 -0.38
N LEU A 158 -0.53 -14.69 -0.04
CA LEU A 158 0.40 -13.91 -0.84
C LEU A 158 1.12 -14.81 -1.84
N VAL A 159 0.76 -14.72 -3.10
CA VAL A 159 1.41 -15.43 -4.21
C VAL A 159 2.54 -14.59 -4.76
N LYS A 160 3.72 -15.18 -4.97
CA LYS A 160 4.88 -14.53 -5.58
C LYS A 160 5.26 -15.23 -6.87
N SER A 161 5.63 -14.47 -7.91
CA SER A 161 6.24 -15.06 -9.09
C SER A 161 7.61 -15.65 -8.72
N GLY A 162 7.90 -16.85 -9.21
CA GLY A 162 9.23 -17.44 -9.12
C GLY A 162 10.27 -16.60 -9.89
N THR A 163 11.49 -16.55 -9.40
CA THR A 163 12.63 -16.10 -10.22
C THR A 163 12.88 -17.20 -11.23
N GLY A 164 12.58 -16.95 -12.51
CA GLY A 164 12.56 -17.97 -13.60
C GLY A 164 13.85 -18.71 -13.92
N ASN A 165 14.61 -19.12 -12.92
CA ASN A 165 15.81 -19.94 -13.03
C ASN A 165 15.61 -21.41 -12.59
N GLU A 166 14.41 -21.82 -12.20
CA GLU A 166 14.18 -23.19 -11.70
C GLU A 166 13.66 -24.17 -12.76
N ASN A 167 13.56 -23.78 -14.03
CA ASN A 167 13.16 -24.67 -15.12
C ASN A 167 14.24 -24.76 -16.20
N ARG A 168 15.47 -25.13 -15.80
CA ARG A 168 16.48 -25.63 -16.72
C ARG A 168 17.10 -26.92 -16.12
N GLU A 169 16.35 -27.98 -16.17
CA GLU A 169 16.85 -29.34 -16.28
C GLU A 169 16.05 -30.07 -17.35
#